data_f47cdc75fe965d2927e7769d7643df89
#
_entry.id   f47cdc75fe965d2927e7769d7643df89
#
_cell.length_a   1.000
_cell.length_b   1.000
_cell.length_c   1.000
_cell.angle_alpha   90.00
_cell.angle_beta   90.00
_cell.angle_gamma   90.00
#
_symmetry.space_group_name_H-M   'P 1'
#
loop_
_entity.id
_entity.type
_entity.pdbx_description
1 polymer ?
#
loop_
_entity_poly.entity_id
_entity_poly.type
_entity_poly.pdbx_seq_one_letter_code
_entity_poly.pdbx_strand_id
1 'polypeptide(L)'
;MDKLQATMEKFFVPFAAKINGQRHVAAVRDAFTLSFPLTMAGSMVLLINNVLLDPNGFIASLLHLGDLIPNLAEYQAVLNSVINGTTNILAVLIAFLTAYQLAEEMEGDKVLCGVTSLSAYFILYPASRAFADESGAGLTTTYLGAQGLFVALFVGLFVAEILTRLGRNSKLRISMPAMVPPAVSKSFNLLIPIMIVLGLTGVINFIFGKITADGIQVLIYNAIQAPLTSLGSSMGTILTFVVVQQFLWVLGIHGPNTLNALRSVIFTEQANANLAYVAANGTAWGAPYPVNWGSINDAFGNTGGSGATLGLIIAMFIAGRKNKAQYQIAKMSLAPGLFNINEPIIFGFPLVMNPMYMVPFILAPVVYNIFGWFCVEVIQIIPPVAYSVAWTTPGFLIPFLGSGATSIMALVIGFVCVAISTVIYLPFVMASTRAAVKAEQAGEGE
;
A
#
# COMPACT_ATOMS: atom_id res chain seq x y z
N MET A 1 -8.63 -20.72 -26.75
CA MET A 1 -7.73 -19.93 -25.89
C MET A 1 -7.20 -18.71 -26.60
N ASP A 2 -6.80 -18.82 -27.85
CA ASP A 2 -6.29 -17.72 -28.68
C ASP A 2 -7.25 -16.51 -28.78
N LYS A 3 -8.57 -16.72 -28.80
CA LYS A 3 -9.57 -15.64 -28.80
C LYS A 3 -9.61 -14.87 -27.47
N LEU A 4 -9.47 -15.54 -26.34
CA LEU A 4 -9.44 -14.88 -25.00
C LEU A 4 -8.16 -14.04 -24.88
N GLN A 5 -7.03 -14.63 -25.24
CA GLN A 5 -5.73 -13.97 -25.25
C GLN A 5 -5.74 -12.74 -26.15
N ALA A 6 -6.18 -12.88 -27.40
CA ALA A 6 -6.29 -11.77 -28.36
C ALA A 6 -7.24 -10.65 -27.87
N THR A 7 -8.35 -11.00 -27.21
CA THR A 7 -9.26 -10.01 -26.62
C THR A 7 -8.60 -9.27 -25.46
N MET A 8 -7.85 -9.98 -24.63
CA MET A 8 -7.15 -9.40 -23.48
C MET A 8 -6.03 -8.47 -23.92
N GLU A 9 -5.18 -8.89 -24.84
CA GLU A 9 -4.13 -8.05 -25.43
C GLU A 9 -4.72 -6.80 -26.13
N LYS A 10 -5.87 -6.93 -26.75
CA LYS A 10 -6.53 -5.85 -27.47
C LYS A 10 -7.18 -4.81 -26.55
N PHE A 11 -7.75 -5.21 -25.42
CA PHE A 11 -8.54 -4.30 -24.56
C PHE A 11 -7.84 -3.99 -23.23
N PHE A 12 -7.30 -4.99 -22.52
CA PHE A 12 -6.78 -4.78 -21.17
C PHE A 12 -5.36 -4.20 -21.16
N VAL A 13 -4.48 -4.64 -22.06
CA VAL A 13 -3.11 -4.11 -22.13
C VAL A 13 -3.12 -2.61 -22.50
N PRO A 14 -3.85 -2.14 -23.51
CA PRO A 14 -3.94 -0.71 -23.83
C PRO A 14 -4.64 0.08 -22.72
N PHE A 15 -5.67 -0.47 -22.08
CA PHE A 15 -6.37 0.17 -20.97
C PHE A 15 -5.46 0.36 -19.76
N ALA A 16 -4.73 -0.68 -19.33
CA ALA A 16 -3.76 -0.60 -18.25
C ALA A 16 -2.62 0.37 -18.55
N ALA A 17 -2.09 0.33 -19.79
CA ALA A 17 -1.06 1.26 -20.24
C ALA A 17 -1.55 2.72 -20.26
N LYS A 18 -2.79 2.96 -20.69
CA LYS A 18 -3.40 4.30 -20.69
C LYS A 18 -3.60 4.85 -19.28
N ILE A 19 -4.05 4.02 -18.33
CA ILE A 19 -4.19 4.43 -16.92
C ILE A 19 -2.82 4.73 -16.32
N ASN A 20 -1.85 3.83 -16.46
CA ASN A 20 -0.51 4.00 -15.90
C ASN A 20 0.27 5.15 -16.54
N GLY A 21 -0.01 5.47 -17.82
CA GLY A 21 0.59 6.59 -18.53
C GLY A 21 -0.12 7.94 -18.29
N GLN A 22 -1.20 7.98 -17.52
CA GLN A 22 -1.88 9.23 -17.21
C GLN A 22 -1.16 9.95 -16.08
N ARG A 23 -0.61 11.14 -16.36
CA ARG A 23 0.30 11.88 -15.47
C ARG A 23 -0.22 12.12 -14.05
N HIS A 24 -1.52 12.40 -13.87
CA HIS A 24 -2.08 12.62 -12.53
C HIS A 24 -2.16 11.30 -11.74
N VAL A 25 -2.50 10.19 -12.41
CA VAL A 25 -2.50 8.86 -11.80
C VAL A 25 -1.08 8.42 -11.47
N ALA A 26 -0.13 8.67 -12.36
CA ALA A 26 1.29 8.41 -12.10
C ALA A 26 1.79 9.21 -10.89
N ALA A 27 1.50 10.50 -10.83
CA ALA A 27 1.89 11.36 -9.71
C ALA A 27 1.31 10.88 -8.36
N VAL A 28 0.04 10.48 -8.33
CA VAL A 28 -0.58 9.91 -7.11
C VAL A 28 0.09 8.60 -6.71
N ARG A 29 0.28 7.67 -7.65
CA ARG A 29 0.97 6.40 -7.40
C ARG A 29 2.36 6.64 -6.83
N ASP A 30 3.14 7.53 -7.44
CA ASP A 30 4.53 7.76 -7.09
C ASP A 30 4.64 8.53 -5.76
N ALA A 31 3.69 9.41 -5.43
CA ALA A 31 3.57 10.04 -4.13
C ALA A 31 3.37 8.99 -3.01
N PHE A 32 2.45 8.04 -3.17
CA PHE A 32 2.27 6.95 -2.22
C PHE A 32 3.51 6.04 -2.15
N THR A 33 4.15 5.75 -3.27
CA THR A 33 5.38 4.94 -3.32
C THR A 33 6.51 5.60 -2.54
N LEU A 34 6.69 6.92 -2.66
CA LEU A 34 7.70 7.67 -1.90
C LEU A 34 7.36 7.83 -0.42
N SER A 35 6.06 7.87 -0.06
CA SER A 35 5.64 7.93 1.35
C SER A 35 5.76 6.58 2.06
N PHE A 36 5.74 5.46 1.32
CA PHE A 36 5.72 4.11 1.86
C PHE A 36 6.86 3.81 2.85
N PRO A 37 8.14 4.16 2.59
CA PRO A 37 9.20 3.92 3.57
C PRO A 37 8.98 4.61 4.90
N LEU A 38 8.41 5.82 4.91
CA LEU A 38 8.12 6.59 6.13
C LEU A 38 6.95 5.97 6.92
N THR A 39 5.87 5.60 6.24
CA THR A 39 4.73 4.93 6.88
C THR A 39 5.10 3.54 7.38
N MET A 40 5.95 2.81 6.63
CA MET A 40 6.51 1.53 7.05
C MET A 40 7.37 1.70 8.32
N ALA A 41 8.27 2.68 8.34
CA ALA A 41 9.11 2.97 9.51
C ALA A 41 8.25 3.28 10.74
N GLY A 42 7.22 4.16 10.60
CA GLY A 42 6.29 4.48 11.68
C GLY A 42 5.53 3.25 12.19
N SER A 43 5.07 2.39 11.28
CA SER A 43 4.37 1.15 11.63
C SER A 43 5.28 0.13 12.32
N MET A 44 6.52 -0.04 11.85
CA MET A 44 7.50 -0.93 12.49
C MET A 44 7.88 -0.43 13.89
N VAL A 45 8.06 0.89 14.05
CA VAL A 45 8.30 1.51 15.35
C VAL A 45 7.12 1.27 16.29
N LEU A 46 5.89 1.42 15.81
CA LEU A 46 4.69 1.12 16.60
C LEU A 46 4.61 -0.35 17.01
N LEU A 47 4.95 -1.28 16.10
CA LEU A 47 5.02 -2.70 16.41
C LEU A 47 6.04 -2.98 17.53
N ILE A 48 7.26 -2.43 17.44
CA ILE A 48 8.29 -2.53 18.47
C ILE A 48 7.77 -1.95 19.79
N ASN A 49 7.13 -0.79 19.73
CA ASN A 49 6.58 -0.10 20.89
C ASN A 49 5.58 -0.97 21.66
N ASN A 50 4.61 -1.54 20.94
CA ASN A 50 3.53 -2.31 21.55
C ASN A 50 3.92 -3.77 21.88
N VAL A 51 4.93 -4.33 21.23
CA VAL A 51 5.32 -5.74 21.41
C VAL A 51 6.45 -5.90 22.41
N LEU A 52 7.41 -4.95 22.40
CA LEU A 52 8.64 -5.03 23.21
C LEU A 52 8.69 -4.02 24.35
N LEU A 53 8.16 -2.80 24.18
CA LEU A 53 8.28 -1.72 25.17
C LEU A 53 7.02 -1.56 26.03
N ASP A 54 5.88 -2.08 25.61
CA ASP A 54 4.71 -2.19 26.49
C ASP A 54 4.96 -3.37 27.44
N PRO A 55 4.95 -3.18 28.77
CA PRO A 55 5.11 -4.27 29.72
C PRO A 55 4.10 -5.42 29.53
N ASN A 56 2.90 -5.12 28.99
CA ASN A 56 1.87 -6.10 28.66
C ASN A 56 1.99 -6.63 27.21
N GLY A 57 2.94 -6.12 26.43
CA GLY A 57 3.20 -6.59 25.07
C GLY A 57 3.60 -8.05 25.03
N PHE A 58 3.28 -8.74 23.92
CA PHE A 58 3.47 -10.19 23.82
C PHE A 58 4.90 -10.65 24.16
N ILE A 59 5.93 -10.04 23.55
CA ILE A 59 7.33 -10.42 23.81
C ILE A 59 7.78 -9.87 25.16
N ALA A 60 7.38 -8.66 25.53
CA ALA A 60 7.73 -8.08 26.82
C ALA A 60 7.23 -8.95 27.99
N SER A 61 5.99 -9.40 27.92
CA SER A 61 5.42 -10.29 28.95
C SER A 61 6.03 -11.69 28.92
N LEU A 62 6.31 -12.25 27.74
CA LEU A 62 6.94 -13.56 27.58
C LEU A 62 8.36 -13.60 28.16
N LEU A 63 9.13 -12.53 27.98
CA LEU A 63 10.50 -12.38 28.45
C LEU A 63 10.61 -11.66 29.80
N HIS A 64 9.48 -11.31 30.43
CA HIS A 64 9.42 -10.55 31.68
C HIS A 64 10.24 -9.24 31.62
N LEU A 65 10.20 -8.53 30.47
CA LEU A 65 11.02 -7.33 30.25
C LEU A 65 10.67 -6.20 31.21
N GLY A 66 9.42 -6.10 31.66
CA GLY A 66 9.00 -5.13 32.67
C GLY A 66 9.69 -5.30 34.03
N ASP A 67 10.08 -6.54 34.37
CA ASP A 67 10.81 -6.85 35.60
C ASP A 67 12.32 -6.63 35.43
N LEU A 68 12.83 -6.82 34.23
CA LEU A 68 14.25 -6.69 33.88
C LEU A 68 14.70 -5.25 33.58
N ILE A 69 13.83 -4.45 33.02
CA ILE A 69 14.13 -3.07 32.59
C ILE A 69 13.25 -2.11 33.37
N PRO A 70 13.84 -1.36 34.34
CA PRO A 70 13.11 -0.32 35.07
C PRO A 70 12.50 0.71 34.11
N ASN A 71 11.26 1.12 34.36
CA ASN A 71 10.55 2.13 33.58
C ASN A 71 10.41 1.82 32.09
N LEU A 72 10.24 0.54 31.70
CA LEU A 72 10.12 0.11 30.32
C LEU A 72 9.12 0.97 29.53
N ALA A 73 7.99 1.35 30.14
CA ALA A 73 6.97 2.18 29.53
C ALA A 73 7.44 3.62 29.20
N GLU A 74 8.46 4.15 29.85
CA GLU A 74 8.98 5.50 29.54
C GLU A 74 9.66 5.53 28.17
N TYR A 75 10.26 4.41 27.73
CA TYR A 75 10.87 4.32 26.39
C TYR A 75 9.83 4.38 25.26
N GLN A 76 8.57 4.08 25.55
CA GLN A 76 7.47 4.25 24.57
C GLN A 76 7.32 5.71 24.11
N ALA A 77 7.57 6.67 24.99
CA ALA A 77 7.45 8.09 24.64
C ALA A 77 8.42 8.49 23.52
N VAL A 78 9.63 7.90 23.47
CA VAL A 78 10.61 8.14 22.41
C VAL A 78 10.06 7.67 21.07
N LEU A 79 9.50 6.45 21.04
CA LEU A 79 8.98 5.85 19.81
C LEU A 79 7.66 6.50 19.35
N ASN A 80 6.82 6.96 20.28
CA ASN A 80 5.61 7.72 19.96
C ASN A 80 5.92 9.02 19.19
N SER A 81 7.06 9.66 19.48
CA SER A 81 7.50 10.84 18.74
C SER A 81 7.80 10.52 17.27
N VAL A 82 8.34 9.32 16.96
CA VAL A 82 8.58 8.86 15.59
C VAL A 82 7.26 8.60 14.86
N ILE A 83 6.28 7.99 15.53
CA ILE A 83 4.95 7.73 14.97
C ILE A 83 4.27 9.06 14.62
N ASN A 84 4.35 10.05 15.52
CA ASN A 84 3.78 11.38 15.28
C ASN A 84 4.43 12.09 14.08
N GLY A 85 5.74 11.90 13.87
CA GLY A 85 6.48 12.47 12.75
C GLY A 85 6.40 11.67 11.45
N THR A 86 5.69 10.56 11.42
CA THR A 86 5.57 9.68 10.24
C THR A 86 4.11 9.41 9.87
N THR A 87 3.49 8.43 10.50
CA THR A 87 2.14 7.94 10.15
C THR A 87 1.06 8.99 10.43
N ASN A 88 1.19 9.73 11.54
CA ASN A 88 0.17 10.69 11.97
C ASN A 88 0.13 11.99 11.14
N ILE A 89 1.14 12.22 10.27
CA ILE A 89 1.19 13.38 9.36
C ILE A 89 1.14 12.96 7.88
N LEU A 90 0.61 11.79 7.58
CA LEU A 90 0.64 11.24 6.22
C LEU A 90 0.00 12.16 5.17
N ALA A 91 -1.13 12.83 5.47
CA ALA A 91 -1.75 13.75 4.53
C ALA A 91 -0.85 14.95 4.18
N VAL A 92 -0.09 15.44 5.16
CA VAL A 92 0.89 16.53 4.94
C VAL A 92 1.99 16.08 3.97
N LEU A 93 2.52 14.87 4.17
CA LEU A 93 3.51 14.28 3.28
C LEU A 93 2.96 14.07 1.86
N ILE A 94 1.74 13.55 1.74
CA ILE A 94 1.08 13.30 0.45
C ILE A 94 0.77 14.61 -0.28
N ALA A 95 0.38 15.68 0.41
CA ALA A 95 0.16 16.98 -0.21
C ALA A 95 1.44 17.50 -0.91
N PHE A 96 2.59 17.36 -0.24
CA PHE A 96 3.88 17.71 -0.83
C PHE A 96 4.27 16.79 -1.98
N LEU A 97 4.25 15.48 -1.73
CA LEU A 97 4.75 14.49 -2.68
C LEU A 97 3.92 14.42 -3.96
N THR A 98 2.59 14.58 -3.87
CA THR A 98 1.72 14.60 -5.06
C THR A 98 2.04 15.80 -5.96
N ALA A 99 2.23 16.99 -5.36
CA ALA A 99 2.60 18.18 -6.12
C ALA A 99 4.02 18.06 -6.70
N TYR A 100 4.94 17.50 -5.94
CA TYR A 100 6.31 17.25 -6.37
C TYR A 100 6.34 16.32 -7.59
N GLN A 101 5.65 15.19 -7.53
CA GLN A 101 5.63 14.20 -8.61
C GLN A 101 4.89 14.72 -9.86
N LEU A 102 3.75 15.41 -9.70
CA LEU A 102 3.05 15.97 -10.86
C LEU A 102 3.87 17.10 -11.52
N ALA A 103 4.58 17.90 -10.72
CA ALA A 103 5.48 18.92 -11.26
C ALA A 103 6.63 18.30 -12.05
N GLU A 104 7.15 17.13 -11.64
CA GLU A 104 8.15 16.36 -12.37
C GLU A 104 7.62 15.92 -13.73
N GLU A 105 6.45 15.29 -13.78
CA GLU A 105 5.76 14.87 -15.01
C GLU A 105 5.46 16.05 -15.97
N MET A 106 5.33 17.25 -15.40
CA MET A 106 5.02 18.48 -16.14
C MET A 106 6.26 19.34 -16.44
N GLU A 107 7.47 18.87 -16.11
CA GLU A 107 8.72 19.64 -16.24
C GLU A 107 8.67 21.01 -15.50
N GLY A 108 7.96 21.05 -14.36
CA GLY A 108 7.84 22.20 -13.48
C GLY A 108 8.89 22.24 -12.39
N ASP A 109 8.78 23.21 -11.46
CA ASP A 109 9.61 23.25 -10.28
C ASP A 109 9.05 22.34 -9.18
N LYS A 110 9.64 21.19 -9.01
CA LYS A 110 9.18 20.16 -8.07
C LYS A 110 9.11 20.66 -6.63
N VAL A 111 10.16 21.33 -6.19
CA VAL A 111 10.28 21.78 -4.78
C VAL A 111 9.31 22.92 -4.49
N LEU A 112 9.26 23.93 -5.36
CA LEU A 112 8.33 25.05 -5.17
C LEU A 112 6.87 24.61 -5.28
N CYS A 113 6.53 23.67 -6.16
CA CYS A 113 5.20 23.08 -6.22
C CYS A 113 4.87 22.33 -4.91
N GLY A 114 5.79 21.50 -4.40
CA GLY A 114 5.60 20.79 -3.14
C GLY A 114 5.41 21.71 -1.95
N VAL A 115 6.27 22.71 -1.78
CA VAL A 115 6.16 23.69 -0.68
C VAL A 115 4.89 24.53 -0.79
N THR A 116 4.53 24.97 -2.00
CA THR A 116 3.29 25.73 -2.24
C THR A 116 2.06 24.86 -1.93
N SER A 117 2.12 23.57 -2.24
CA SER A 117 1.06 22.62 -1.92
C SER A 117 0.88 22.44 -0.42
N LEU A 118 1.97 22.36 0.35
CA LEU A 118 1.89 22.38 1.82
C LEU A 118 1.18 23.63 2.34
N SER A 119 1.59 24.80 1.84
CA SER A 119 0.96 26.08 2.24
C SER A 119 -0.53 26.08 1.88
N ALA A 120 -0.90 25.64 0.68
CA ALA A 120 -2.28 25.52 0.23
C ALA A 120 -3.09 24.53 1.08
N TYR A 121 -2.49 23.40 1.47
CA TYR A 121 -3.13 22.42 2.34
C TYR A 121 -3.48 23.02 3.70
N PHE A 122 -2.57 23.79 4.31
CA PHE A 122 -2.81 24.47 5.58
C PHE A 122 -3.75 25.67 5.45
N ILE A 123 -3.84 26.34 4.29
CA ILE A 123 -4.89 27.34 4.02
C ILE A 123 -6.30 26.69 4.05
N LEU A 124 -6.43 25.47 3.55
CA LEU A 124 -7.70 24.69 3.54
C LEU A 124 -7.92 23.91 4.84
N TYR A 125 -7.01 24.03 5.80
CA TYR A 125 -7.12 23.36 7.08
C TYR A 125 -8.17 24.04 7.96
N PRO A 126 -8.91 23.32 8.83
CA PRO A 126 -9.82 23.94 9.77
C PRO A 126 -9.10 24.96 10.67
N ALA A 127 -9.81 26.04 11.01
CA ALA A 127 -9.26 27.07 11.88
C ALA A 127 -8.85 26.50 13.24
N SER A 128 -7.85 27.10 13.86
CA SER A 128 -7.42 26.78 15.22
C SER A 128 -8.59 26.86 16.20
N ARG A 129 -8.70 25.88 17.09
CA ARG A 129 -9.70 25.84 18.15
C ARG A 129 -9.05 26.10 19.50
N ALA A 130 -9.74 26.84 20.38
CA ALA A 130 -9.29 27.02 21.75
C ALA A 130 -9.20 25.68 22.49
N PHE A 131 -8.18 25.54 23.33
CA PHE A 131 -8.09 24.39 24.23
C PHE A 131 -9.19 24.48 25.31
N ALA A 132 -9.57 23.32 25.85
CA ALA A 132 -10.63 23.26 26.87
C ALA A 132 -10.27 24.00 28.16
N ASP A 133 -8.98 24.16 28.45
CA ASP A 133 -8.44 24.86 29.61
C ASP A 133 -8.14 26.36 29.33
N GLU A 134 -8.52 26.85 28.14
CA GLU A 134 -8.28 28.23 27.69
C GLU A 134 -6.79 28.66 27.65
N SER A 135 -5.86 27.72 27.80
CA SER A 135 -4.40 27.98 27.78
C SER A 135 -3.86 28.41 26.42
N GLY A 136 -4.64 28.28 25.35
CA GLY A 136 -4.25 28.59 24.00
C GLY A 136 -5.18 28.03 22.93
N ALA A 137 -4.71 27.98 21.72
CA ALA A 137 -5.44 27.37 20.59
C ALA A 137 -4.50 26.53 19.74
N GLY A 138 -5.03 25.42 19.16
CA GLY A 138 -4.29 24.51 18.33
C GLY A 138 -5.07 24.05 17.09
N LEU A 139 -4.36 23.48 16.14
CA LEU A 139 -4.96 22.79 15.02
C LEU A 139 -5.41 21.39 15.45
N THR A 140 -6.54 20.94 14.93
CA THR A 140 -6.93 19.53 15.10
C THR A 140 -5.91 18.61 14.43
N THR A 141 -5.62 17.45 15.00
CA THR A 141 -4.76 16.43 14.36
C THR A 141 -5.53 15.56 13.35
N THR A 142 -6.86 15.66 13.34
CA THR A 142 -7.79 14.78 12.58
C THR A 142 -7.41 14.67 11.10
N TYR A 143 -7.08 15.78 10.46
CA TYR A 143 -6.80 15.81 9.02
C TYR A 143 -5.30 15.81 8.69
N LEU A 144 -4.39 15.72 9.65
CA LEU A 144 -2.96 15.56 9.38
C LEU A 144 -2.63 14.15 8.84
N GLY A 145 -3.37 13.13 9.31
CA GLY A 145 -3.23 11.72 8.92
C GLY A 145 -4.22 11.30 7.83
N ALA A 146 -4.73 10.07 7.96
CA ALA A 146 -5.53 9.40 6.94
C ALA A 146 -6.77 10.16 6.47
N GLN A 147 -7.48 10.85 7.37
CA GLN A 147 -8.72 11.56 7.02
C GLN A 147 -8.50 12.79 6.12
N GLY A 148 -7.28 13.33 6.07
CA GLY A 148 -6.93 14.44 5.18
C GLY A 148 -6.42 14.04 3.80
N LEU A 149 -6.25 12.73 3.53
CA LEU A 149 -5.56 12.23 2.33
C LEU A 149 -6.17 12.73 1.01
N PHE A 150 -7.48 12.68 0.86
CA PHE A 150 -8.11 13.11 -0.41
C PHE A 150 -7.96 14.60 -0.67
N VAL A 151 -8.11 15.43 0.37
CA VAL A 151 -7.83 16.86 0.23
C VAL A 151 -6.36 17.08 -0.11
N ALA A 152 -5.44 16.35 0.51
CA ALA A 152 -4.02 16.41 0.22
C ALA A 152 -3.71 16.07 -1.25
N LEU A 153 -4.30 15.01 -1.80
CA LEU A 153 -4.19 14.63 -3.20
C LEU A 153 -4.73 15.72 -4.13
N PHE A 154 -5.96 16.20 -3.89
CA PHE A 154 -6.56 17.25 -4.71
C PHE A 154 -5.75 18.54 -4.69
N VAL A 155 -5.26 18.95 -3.51
CA VAL A 155 -4.42 20.14 -3.37
C VAL A 155 -3.10 19.94 -4.10
N GLY A 156 -2.46 18.79 -3.95
CA GLY A 156 -1.21 18.48 -4.64
C GLY A 156 -1.35 18.58 -6.16
N LEU A 157 -2.39 17.95 -6.72
CA LEU A 157 -2.68 17.98 -8.14
C LEU A 157 -3.04 19.40 -8.62
N PHE A 158 -3.91 20.09 -7.89
CA PHE A 158 -4.34 21.46 -8.21
C PHE A 158 -3.16 22.43 -8.23
N VAL A 159 -2.35 22.43 -7.20
CA VAL A 159 -1.21 23.35 -7.07
C VAL A 159 -0.18 23.09 -8.16
N ALA A 160 0.22 21.84 -8.39
CA ALA A 160 1.23 21.51 -9.39
C ALA A 160 0.75 21.87 -10.81
N GLU A 161 -0.50 21.54 -11.14
CA GLU A 161 -1.09 21.83 -12.46
C GLU A 161 -1.14 23.33 -12.73
N ILE A 162 -1.66 24.12 -11.78
CA ILE A 162 -1.83 25.57 -11.97
C ILE A 162 -0.48 26.29 -11.88
N LEU A 163 0.33 25.99 -10.87
CA LEU A 163 1.61 26.66 -10.67
C LEU A 163 2.55 26.43 -11.85
N THR A 164 2.64 25.21 -12.34
CA THR A 164 3.49 24.89 -13.51
C THR A 164 3.00 25.59 -14.76
N ARG A 165 1.67 25.64 -15.02
CA ARG A 165 1.12 26.36 -16.17
C ARG A 165 1.33 27.86 -16.09
N LEU A 166 1.07 28.47 -14.93
CA LEU A 166 1.29 29.90 -14.69
C LEU A 166 2.78 30.26 -14.81
N GLY A 167 3.67 29.40 -14.28
CA GLY A 167 5.11 29.59 -14.34
C GLY A 167 5.69 29.58 -15.77
N ARG A 168 4.98 28.98 -16.75
CA ARG A 168 5.35 29.03 -18.18
C ARG A 168 4.99 30.39 -18.83
N ASN A 169 4.08 31.16 -18.23
CA ASN A 169 3.63 32.43 -18.78
C ASN A 169 4.67 33.53 -18.50
N SER A 170 5.30 34.03 -19.56
CA SER A 170 6.33 35.07 -19.46
C SER A 170 5.82 36.38 -18.84
N LYS A 171 4.51 36.69 -18.95
CA LYS A 171 3.92 37.90 -18.36
C LYS A 171 3.82 37.87 -16.84
N LEU A 172 3.92 36.69 -16.24
CA LEU A 172 3.86 36.49 -14.80
C LEU A 172 5.26 36.29 -14.16
N ARG A 173 6.32 36.38 -14.98
CA ARG A 173 7.69 36.22 -14.50
C ARG A 173 8.27 37.56 -14.07
N ILE A 174 8.90 37.57 -12.89
CA ILE A 174 9.74 38.70 -12.46
C ILE A 174 11.14 38.46 -13.00
N SER A 175 11.52 39.22 -14.03
CA SER A 175 12.86 39.12 -14.62
C SER A 175 13.90 39.71 -13.66
N MET A 176 14.91 38.94 -13.35
CA MET A 176 16.02 39.37 -12.49
C MET A 176 17.27 39.61 -13.35
N PRO A 177 18.11 40.59 -12.92
CA PRO A 177 19.40 40.84 -13.58
C PRO A 177 20.29 39.60 -13.65
N ALA A 178 21.13 39.48 -14.68
CA ALA A 178 22.01 38.33 -14.89
C ALA A 178 23.01 38.05 -13.76
N MET A 179 23.27 39.02 -12.90
CA MET A 179 24.15 38.91 -11.73
C MET A 179 23.50 38.13 -10.57
N VAL A 180 22.18 37.94 -10.56
CA VAL A 180 21.45 37.23 -9.49
C VAL A 180 21.66 35.73 -9.63
N PRO A 181 21.97 35.00 -8.54
CA PRO A 181 22.13 33.56 -8.57
C PRO A 181 20.89 32.85 -9.17
N PRO A 182 21.09 31.79 -9.98
CA PRO A 182 19.99 31.13 -10.70
C PRO A 182 18.86 30.62 -9.78
N ALA A 183 19.18 30.12 -8.58
CA ALA A 183 18.20 29.67 -7.59
C ALA A 183 17.28 30.81 -7.14
N VAL A 184 17.84 32.01 -6.90
CA VAL A 184 17.08 33.19 -6.49
C VAL A 184 16.19 33.65 -7.64
N SER A 185 16.75 33.77 -8.86
CA SER A 185 16.00 34.15 -10.07
C SER A 185 14.81 33.21 -10.30
N LYS A 186 15.00 31.90 -10.10
CA LYS A 186 13.96 30.88 -10.24
C LYS A 186 12.83 31.08 -9.24
N SER A 187 13.15 31.39 -7.98
CA SER A 187 12.15 31.67 -6.93
C SER A 187 11.34 32.92 -7.23
N PHE A 188 11.98 34.00 -7.69
CA PHE A 188 11.27 35.24 -8.07
C PHE A 188 10.40 35.06 -9.34
N ASN A 189 10.82 34.22 -10.29
CA ASN A 189 10.03 33.91 -11.48
C ASN A 189 8.68 33.27 -11.16
N LEU A 190 8.59 32.53 -10.05
CA LEU A 190 7.36 31.86 -9.61
C LEU A 190 6.58 32.62 -8.55
N LEU A 191 7.08 33.79 -8.06
CA LEU A 191 6.44 34.52 -6.97
C LEU A 191 4.99 34.90 -7.29
N ILE A 192 4.75 35.53 -8.45
CA ILE A 192 3.39 35.93 -8.87
C ILE A 192 2.49 34.68 -9.08
N PRO A 193 2.91 33.61 -9.79
CA PRO A 193 2.17 32.35 -9.85
C PRO A 193 1.81 31.78 -8.48
N ILE A 194 2.75 31.75 -7.52
CA ILE A 194 2.51 31.28 -6.15
C ILE A 194 1.44 32.14 -5.46
N MET A 195 1.53 33.47 -5.53
CA MET A 195 0.55 34.39 -4.95
C MET A 195 -0.86 34.13 -5.51
N ILE A 196 -0.98 33.88 -6.83
CA ILE A 196 -2.25 33.57 -7.48
C ILE A 196 -2.80 32.24 -6.95
N VAL A 197 -1.98 31.19 -6.89
CA VAL A 197 -2.40 29.86 -6.42
C VAL A 197 -2.86 29.92 -4.96
N LEU A 198 -2.10 30.55 -4.08
CA LEU A 198 -2.45 30.67 -2.65
C LEU A 198 -3.68 31.58 -2.47
N GLY A 199 -3.80 32.66 -3.25
CA GLY A 199 -5.00 33.51 -3.26
C GLY A 199 -6.25 32.76 -3.69
N LEU A 200 -6.18 31.96 -4.77
CA LEU A 200 -7.27 31.09 -5.19
C LEU A 200 -7.64 30.06 -4.11
N THR A 201 -6.65 29.46 -3.49
CA THR A 201 -6.86 28.54 -2.37
C THR A 201 -7.56 29.22 -1.19
N GLY A 202 -7.19 30.47 -0.87
CA GLY A 202 -7.86 31.26 0.16
C GLY A 202 -9.32 31.55 -0.17
N VAL A 203 -9.63 31.87 -1.44
CA VAL A 203 -11.02 32.05 -1.91
C VAL A 203 -11.81 30.73 -1.78
N ILE A 204 -11.22 29.61 -2.17
CA ILE A 204 -11.82 28.28 -1.99
C ILE A 204 -12.12 28.03 -0.52
N ASN A 205 -11.16 28.25 0.36
CA ASN A 205 -11.34 28.08 1.81
C ASN A 205 -12.50 28.94 2.35
N PHE A 206 -12.56 30.20 1.95
CA PHE A 206 -13.64 31.12 2.35
C PHE A 206 -15.02 30.60 1.92
N ILE A 207 -15.16 30.14 0.68
CA ILE A 207 -16.42 29.62 0.14
C ILE A 207 -16.86 28.38 0.95
N PHE A 208 -15.98 27.40 1.13
CA PHE A 208 -16.32 26.15 1.82
C PHE A 208 -16.48 26.36 3.33
N GLY A 209 -15.80 27.30 3.95
CA GLY A 209 -15.99 27.69 5.34
C GLY A 209 -17.35 28.30 5.64
N LYS A 210 -18.08 28.79 4.61
CA LYS A 210 -19.47 29.20 4.75
C LYS A 210 -20.47 28.04 4.79
N ILE A 211 -20.06 26.86 4.32
CA ILE A 211 -20.90 25.66 4.25
C ILE A 211 -20.78 24.82 5.53
N THR A 212 -19.55 24.62 6.01
CA THR A 212 -19.26 23.84 7.23
C THR A 212 -18.13 24.45 8.05
N ALA A 213 -18.12 24.20 9.37
CA ALA A 213 -17.06 24.68 10.27
C ALA A 213 -15.68 24.10 9.94
N ASP A 214 -15.60 22.85 9.46
CA ASP A 214 -14.36 22.19 9.06
C ASP A 214 -14.07 22.35 7.56
N GLY A 215 -14.85 23.20 6.86
CA GLY A 215 -14.62 23.59 5.49
C GLY A 215 -14.60 22.43 4.51
N ILE A 216 -13.68 22.49 3.56
CA ILE A 216 -13.54 21.49 2.49
C ILE A 216 -13.13 20.10 3.00
N GLN A 217 -12.45 20.01 4.14
CA GLN A 217 -11.96 18.73 4.70
C GLN A 217 -13.12 17.76 4.96
N VAL A 218 -14.12 18.18 5.72
CA VAL A 218 -15.29 17.33 6.05
C VAL A 218 -16.14 17.04 4.83
N LEU A 219 -16.27 17.98 3.90
CA LEU A 219 -17.07 17.78 2.68
C LEU A 219 -16.46 16.72 1.77
N ILE A 220 -15.16 16.79 1.51
CA ILE A 220 -14.43 15.80 0.70
C ILE A 220 -14.42 14.44 1.40
N TYR A 221 -14.21 14.44 2.72
CA TYR A 221 -14.27 13.20 3.50
C TYR A 221 -15.62 12.50 3.30
N ASN A 222 -16.73 13.20 3.58
CA ASN A 222 -18.05 12.59 3.51
C ASN A 222 -18.51 12.25 2.07
N ALA A 223 -18.15 13.09 1.09
CA ALA A 223 -18.63 12.90 -0.27
C ALA A 223 -17.83 11.85 -1.06
N ILE A 224 -16.55 11.71 -0.78
CA ILE A 224 -15.64 10.87 -1.58
C ILE A 224 -14.97 9.81 -0.73
N GLN A 225 -14.28 10.23 0.34
CA GLN A 225 -13.40 9.33 1.09
C GLN A 225 -14.22 8.26 1.83
N ALA A 226 -15.24 8.61 2.59
CA ALA A 226 -16.04 7.65 3.33
C ALA A 226 -16.74 6.59 2.44
N PRO A 227 -17.35 6.93 1.27
CA PRO A 227 -17.83 5.93 0.34
C PRO A 227 -16.76 5.01 -0.23
N LEU A 228 -15.58 5.55 -0.60
CA LEU A 228 -14.47 4.73 -1.11
C LEU A 228 -13.89 3.83 -0.02
N THR A 229 -13.79 4.32 1.21
CA THR A 229 -13.39 3.52 2.38
C THR A 229 -14.37 2.37 2.61
N SER A 230 -15.66 2.63 2.50
CA SER A 230 -16.70 1.59 2.59
C SER A 230 -16.56 0.53 1.50
N LEU A 231 -16.25 0.92 0.26
CA LEU A 231 -15.96 -0.03 -0.81
C LEU A 231 -14.69 -0.85 -0.51
N GLY A 232 -13.64 -0.21 -0.02
CA GLY A 232 -12.38 -0.87 0.34
C GLY A 232 -12.49 -1.85 1.51
N SER A 233 -13.54 -1.74 2.34
CA SER A 233 -13.84 -2.67 3.42
C SER A 233 -14.74 -3.85 2.97
N SER A 234 -14.92 -4.02 1.65
CA SER A 234 -15.72 -5.11 1.07
C SER A 234 -14.84 -6.26 0.59
N MET A 235 -15.16 -7.47 1.03
CA MET A 235 -14.51 -8.69 0.53
C MET A 235 -14.65 -8.84 -0.99
N GLY A 236 -15.80 -8.44 -1.57
CA GLY A 236 -16.02 -8.45 -3.02
C GLY A 236 -15.03 -7.55 -3.76
N THR A 237 -14.76 -6.36 -3.24
CA THR A 237 -13.76 -5.45 -3.82
C THR A 237 -12.36 -6.05 -3.73
N ILE A 238 -11.97 -6.60 -2.58
CA ILE A 238 -10.66 -7.23 -2.40
C ILE A 238 -10.48 -8.37 -3.40
N LEU A 239 -11.45 -9.29 -3.49
CA LEU A 239 -11.38 -10.41 -4.43
C LEU A 239 -11.31 -9.97 -5.90
N THR A 240 -12.04 -8.90 -6.26
CA THR A 240 -11.96 -8.34 -7.61
C THR A 240 -10.55 -7.86 -7.93
N PHE A 241 -9.93 -7.09 -7.03
CA PHE A 241 -8.54 -6.65 -7.19
C PHE A 241 -7.56 -7.83 -7.24
N VAL A 242 -7.74 -8.83 -6.39
CA VAL A 242 -6.91 -10.05 -6.37
C VAL A 242 -7.00 -10.78 -7.72
N VAL A 243 -8.20 -11.04 -8.22
CA VAL A 243 -8.39 -11.73 -9.50
C VAL A 243 -7.77 -10.95 -10.66
N VAL A 244 -8.04 -9.63 -10.75
CA VAL A 244 -7.49 -8.78 -11.80
C VAL A 244 -5.96 -8.73 -11.72
N GLN A 245 -5.39 -8.59 -10.53
CA GLN A 245 -3.94 -8.56 -10.29
C GLN A 245 -3.26 -9.86 -10.77
N GLN A 246 -3.79 -11.02 -10.38
CA GLN A 246 -3.24 -12.31 -10.78
C GLN A 246 -3.43 -12.56 -12.28
N PHE A 247 -4.55 -12.12 -12.82
CA PHE A 247 -4.81 -12.23 -14.24
C PHE A 247 -3.81 -11.40 -15.09
N LEU A 248 -3.50 -10.19 -14.68
CA LEU A 248 -2.46 -9.37 -15.31
C LEU A 248 -1.09 -10.08 -15.29
N TRP A 249 -0.74 -10.71 -14.19
CA TRP A 249 0.48 -11.51 -14.09
C TRP A 249 0.52 -12.69 -15.08
N VAL A 250 -0.59 -13.37 -15.26
CA VAL A 250 -0.70 -14.45 -16.28
C VAL A 250 -0.42 -13.92 -17.69
N LEU A 251 -0.76 -12.67 -17.97
CA LEU A 251 -0.46 -11.98 -19.23
C LEU A 251 0.98 -11.42 -19.32
N GLY A 252 1.82 -11.65 -18.30
CA GLY A 252 3.16 -11.10 -18.23
C GLY A 252 3.23 -9.62 -17.80
N ILE A 253 2.13 -9.07 -17.31
CA ILE A 253 2.06 -7.70 -16.80
C ILE A 253 2.14 -7.75 -15.27
N HIS A 254 3.03 -6.95 -14.67
CA HIS A 254 3.16 -6.89 -13.22
C HIS A 254 1.90 -6.33 -12.56
N GLY A 255 0.97 -7.23 -12.18
CA GLY A 255 -0.36 -6.86 -11.67
C GLY A 255 -0.35 -5.91 -10.47
N PRO A 256 0.41 -6.18 -9.38
CA PRO A 256 0.48 -5.28 -8.23
C PRO A 256 0.87 -3.85 -8.59
N ASN A 257 1.89 -3.67 -9.43
CA ASN A 257 2.35 -2.34 -9.84
C ASN A 257 1.31 -1.62 -10.72
N THR A 258 0.64 -2.36 -11.62
CA THR A 258 -0.38 -1.80 -12.49
C THR A 258 -1.58 -1.26 -11.71
N LEU A 259 -1.98 -1.95 -10.64
CA LEU A 259 -3.13 -1.56 -9.82
C LEU A 259 -2.77 -0.67 -8.63
N ASN A 260 -1.48 -0.40 -8.40
CA ASN A 260 -1.02 0.27 -7.18
C ASN A 260 -1.66 1.64 -6.95
N ALA A 261 -1.83 2.45 -7.99
CA ALA A 261 -2.46 3.77 -7.87
C ALA A 261 -3.92 3.67 -7.37
N LEU A 262 -4.72 2.79 -7.97
CA LEU A 262 -6.11 2.58 -7.56
C LEU A 262 -6.20 1.97 -6.16
N ARG A 263 -5.36 0.98 -5.87
CA ARG A 263 -5.28 0.31 -4.58
C ARG A 263 -4.93 1.28 -3.47
N SER A 264 -3.93 2.15 -3.67
CA SER A 264 -3.53 3.14 -2.67
C SER A 264 -4.66 4.10 -2.34
N VAL A 265 -5.39 4.59 -3.34
CA VAL A 265 -6.52 5.50 -3.12
C VAL A 265 -7.65 4.84 -2.34
N ILE A 266 -7.94 3.56 -2.59
CA ILE A 266 -9.09 2.86 -2.00
C ILE A 266 -8.79 2.32 -0.59
N PHE A 267 -7.58 1.77 -0.36
CA PHE A 267 -7.31 0.96 0.83
C PHE A 267 -6.39 1.61 1.87
N THR A 268 -5.71 2.73 1.56
CA THR A 268 -4.74 3.32 2.49
C THR A 268 -5.40 3.88 3.76
N GLU A 269 -6.60 4.43 3.65
CA GLU A 269 -7.29 4.99 4.81
C GLU A 269 -7.62 3.92 5.86
N GLN A 270 -8.17 2.77 5.44
CA GLN A 270 -8.52 1.68 6.36
C GLN A 270 -7.29 1.16 7.09
N ALA A 271 -6.17 0.98 6.37
CA ALA A 271 -4.92 0.54 6.97
C ALA A 271 -4.43 1.54 8.03
N ASN A 272 -4.46 2.84 7.72
CA ASN A 272 -4.04 3.88 8.65
C ASN A 272 -5.02 4.05 9.83
N ALA A 273 -6.32 3.90 9.61
CA ALA A 273 -7.30 3.93 10.68
C ALA A 273 -7.12 2.76 11.67
N ASN A 274 -6.82 1.55 11.16
CA ASN A 274 -6.47 0.41 11.99
C ASN A 274 -5.18 0.66 12.77
N LEU A 275 -4.16 1.24 12.12
CA LEU A 275 -2.89 1.56 12.77
C LEU A 275 -3.08 2.61 13.87
N ALA A 276 -3.87 3.65 13.62
CA ALA A 276 -4.22 4.66 14.63
C ALA A 276 -5.00 4.07 15.80
N TYR A 277 -5.93 3.13 15.52
CA TYR A 277 -6.65 2.40 16.56
C TYR A 277 -5.70 1.60 17.47
N VAL A 278 -4.77 0.88 16.88
CA VAL A 278 -3.78 0.10 17.65
C VAL A 278 -2.87 1.03 18.46
N ALA A 279 -2.46 2.17 17.89
CA ALA A 279 -1.67 3.17 18.61
C ALA A 279 -2.38 3.68 19.87
N ALA A 280 -3.71 3.83 19.80
CA ALA A 280 -4.51 4.32 20.92
C ALA A 280 -4.89 3.21 21.93
N ASN A 281 -5.07 1.96 21.48
CA ASN A 281 -5.65 0.89 22.29
C ASN A 281 -4.67 -0.25 22.63
N GLY A 282 -3.47 -0.27 22.04
CA GLY A 282 -2.45 -1.31 22.25
C GLY A 282 -2.80 -2.69 21.68
N THR A 283 -3.93 -2.82 20.99
CA THR A 283 -4.41 -4.10 20.46
C THR A 283 -5.04 -3.94 19.09
N ALA A 284 -4.92 -4.96 18.24
CA ALA A 284 -5.59 -5.03 16.96
C ALA A 284 -7.04 -5.58 17.06
N TRP A 285 -7.41 -6.19 18.19
CA TRP A 285 -8.78 -6.60 18.44
C TRP A 285 -9.72 -5.38 18.51
N GLY A 286 -10.79 -5.42 17.72
CA GLY A 286 -11.74 -4.32 17.63
C GLY A 286 -11.32 -3.19 16.69
N ALA A 287 -10.25 -3.36 15.89
CA ALA A 287 -9.88 -2.39 14.87
C ALA A 287 -11.05 -2.12 13.89
N PRO A 288 -11.27 -0.84 13.48
CA PRO A 288 -12.50 -0.44 12.79
C PRO A 288 -12.68 -1.05 11.39
N TYR A 289 -11.61 -1.50 10.76
CA TYR A 289 -11.65 -2.09 9.42
C TYR A 289 -10.98 -3.46 9.39
N PRO A 290 -11.59 -4.50 9.97
CA PRO A 290 -11.04 -5.86 9.97
C PRO A 290 -10.90 -6.42 8.55
N VAL A 291 -11.79 -6.02 7.63
CA VAL A 291 -11.76 -6.39 6.22
C VAL A 291 -11.20 -5.23 5.41
N ASN A 292 -9.92 -5.28 5.09
CA ASN A 292 -9.24 -4.35 4.20
C ASN A 292 -8.10 -5.07 3.46
N TRP A 293 -7.45 -4.38 2.51
CA TRP A 293 -6.39 -4.98 1.70
C TRP A 293 -5.23 -5.53 2.54
N GLY A 294 -4.73 -4.76 3.50
CA GLY A 294 -3.64 -5.14 4.39
C GLY A 294 -4.01 -6.33 5.28
N SER A 295 -5.20 -6.28 5.88
CA SER A 295 -5.69 -7.30 6.79
C SER A 295 -6.02 -8.63 6.11
N ILE A 296 -6.39 -8.60 4.82
CA ILE A 296 -6.80 -9.80 4.09
C ILE A 296 -5.77 -10.18 3.03
N ASN A 297 -5.51 -9.36 2.01
CA ASN A 297 -4.64 -9.79 0.92
C ASN A 297 -3.15 -9.77 1.29
N ASP A 298 -2.68 -8.70 1.93
CA ASP A 298 -1.25 -8.63 2.29
C ASP A 298 -0.92 -9.63 3.40
N ALA A 299 -1.87 -9.90 4.30
CA ALA A 299 -1.72 -10.89 5.35
C ALA A 299 -1.70 -12.33 4.82
N PHE A 300 -2.61 -12.68 3.93
CA PHE A 300 -2.83 -14.07 3.53
C PHE A 300 -2.56 -14.31 2.04
N GLY A 301 -2.91 -13.38 1.14
CA GLY A 301 -2.93 -13.60 -0.31
C GLY A 301 -1.57 -13.69 -1.00
N ASN A 302 -0.48 -13.30 -0.36
CA ASN A 302 0.83 -13.09 -1.01
C ASN A 302 1.94 -14.01 -0.50
N THR A 303 1.63 -15.15 0.13
CA THR A 303 2.67 -16.07 0.64
C THR A 303 3.49 -16.69 -0.50
N GLY A 304 4.73 -16.30 -0.62
CA GLY A 304 5.60 -16.61 -1.76
C GLY A 304 5.42 -15.66 -2.94
N GLY A 305 4.81 -14.48 -2.72
CA GLY A 305 4.51 -13.47 -3.72
C GLY A 305 3.16 -13.70 -4.43
N SER A 306 2.94 -12.96 -5.52
CA SER A 306 1.73 -13.10 -6.34
C SER A 306 1.48 -14.55 -6.75
N GLY A 307 0.22 -14.96 -6.74
CA GLY A 307 -0.15 -16.37 -7.03
C GLY A 307 0.06 -17.31 -5.84
N ALA A 308 0.48 -16.83 -4.66
CA ALA A 308 0.80 -17.68 -3.50
C ALA A 308 1.80 -18.81 -3.85
N THR A 309 2.86 -18.45 -4.56
CA THR A 309 3.76 -19.39 -5.26
C THR A 309 4.68 -20.20 -4.36
N LEU A 310 4.76 -19.91 -3.06
CA LEU A 310 5.48 -20.78 -2.11
C LEU A 310 4.86 -22.19 -2.10
N GLY A 311 3.52 -22.29 -2.19
CA GLY A 311 2.83 -23.58 -2.32
C GLY A 311 3.17 -24.31 -3.62
N LEU A 312 3.33 -23.59 -4.74
CA LEU A 312 3.80 -24.16 -6.00
C LEU A 312 5.22 -24.74 -5.85
N ILE A 313 6.13 -24.01 -5.24
CA ILE A 313 7.52 -24.47 -5.00
C ILE A 313 7.51 -25.74 -4.17
N ILE A 314 6.72 -25.80 -3.08
CA ILE A 314 6.59 -26.98 -2.24
C ILE A 314 5.96 -28.15 -3.02
N ALA A 315 4.91 -27.91 -3.81
CA ALA A 315 4.29 -28.92 -4.66
C ALA A 315 5.29 -29.52 -5.68
N MET A 316 6.19 -28.68 -6.23
CA MET A 316 7.28 -29.14 -7.10
C MET A 316 8.29 -30.01 -6.34
N PHE A 317 8.61 -29.74 -5.10
CA PHE A 317 9.45 -30.61 -4.27
C PHE A 317 8.77 -31.96 -3.98
N ILE A 318 7.46 -31.98 -3.83
CA ILE A 318 6.68 -33.19 -3.55
C ILE A 318 6.52 -34.04 -4.82
N ALA A 319 5.99 -33.46 -5.89
CA ALA A 319 5.53 -34.17 -7.08
C ALA A 319 6.38 -33.93 -8.34
N GLY A 320 7.24 -32.90 -8.35
CA GLY A 320 8.02 -32.48 -9.52
C GLY A 320 9.38 -33.16 -9.68
N ARG A 321 9.79 -34.03 -8.76
CA ARG A 321 11.15 -34.62 -8.72
C ARG A 321 11.57 -35.37 -9.99
N LYS A 322 10.63 -35.96 -10.70
CA LYS A 322 10.89 -36.71 -11.95
C LYS A 322 11.16 -35.78 -13.13
N ASN A 323 10.73 -34.55 -13.10
CA ASN A 323 11.08 -33.50 -14.06
C ASN A 323 12.28 -32.69 -13.52
N LYS A 324 13.48 -33.02 -14.01
CA LYS A 324 14.74 -32.42 -13.52
C LYS A 324 14.74 -30.90 -13.66
N ALA A 325 14.23 -30.35 -14.77
CA ALA A 325 14.18 -28.91 -15.02
C ALA A 325 13.27 -28.22 -13.97
N GLN A 326 12.05 -28.73 -13.78
CA GLN A 326 11.08 -28.23 -12.81
C GLN A 326 11.65 -28.27 -11.38
N TYR A 327 12.33 -29.35 -11.01
CA TYR A 327 12.93 -29.50 -9.69
C TYR A 327 14.09 -28.52 -9.44
N GLN A 328 14.90 -28.24 -10.45
CA GLN A 328 15.99 -27.24 -10.32
C GLN A 328 15.43 -25.83 -10.18
N ILE A 329 14.38 -25.47 -10.93
CA ILE A 329 13.71 -24.16 -10.78
C ILE A 329 13.14 -24.03 -9.37
N ALA A 330 12.50 -25.07 -8.82
CA ALA A 330 12.01 -25.05 -7.43
C ALA A 330 13.10 -24.78 -6.42
N LYS A 331 14.30 -25.41 -6.58
CA LYS A 331 15.46 -25.16 -5.71
C LYS A 331 15.94 -23.71 -5.78
N MET A 332 16.06 -23.16 -6.98
CA MET A 332 16.50 -21.78 -7.18
C MET A 332 15.50 -20.75 -6.64
N SER A 333 14.21 -21.09 -6.69
CA SER A 333 13.12 -20.21 -6.28
C SER A 333 12.77 -20.30 -4.79
N LEU A 334 13.28 -21.30 -4.04
CA LEU A 334 12.89 -21.51 -2.64
C LEU A 334 13.28 -20.33 -1.75
N ALA A 335 14.54 -19.94 -1.77
CA ALA A 335 15.02 -18.85 -0.90
C ALA A 335 14.32 -17.50 -1.24
N PRO A 336 14.29 -17.04 -2.52
CA PRO A 336 13.51 -15.85 -2.85
C PRO A 336 12.03 -15.99 -2.50
N GLY A 337 11.41 -17.14 -2.79
CA GLY A 337 9.99 -17.41 -2.54
C GLY A 337 9.61 -17.38 -1.05
N LEU A 338 10.49 -17.76 -0.14
CA LEU A 338 10.28 -17.57 1.30
C LEU A 338 10.11 -16.10 1.67
N PHE A 339 10.78 -15.20 0.96
CA PHE A 339 10.71 -13.74 1.15
C PHE A 339 9.75 -13.06 0.14
N ASN A 340 8.80 -13.79 -0.40
CA ASN A 340 7.75 -13.32 -1.33
C ASN A 340 8.28 -12.78 -2.68
N ILE A 341 9.53 -13.06 -3.03
CA ILE A 341 10.15 -12.72 -4.32
C ILE A 341 9.91 -13.90 -5.26
N ASN A 342 9.01 -13.75 -6.21
CA ASN A 342 8.54 -14.86 -7.05
C ASN A 342 8.92 -14.75 -8.53
N GLU A 343 9.68 -13.76 -8.94
CA GLU A 343 10.19 -13.62 -10.31
C GLU A 343 10.95 -14.88 -10.77
N PRO A 344 11.81 -15.51 -9.94
CA PRO A 344 12.51 -16.72 -10.36
C PRO A 344 11.57 -17.88 -10.70
N ILE A 345 10.46 -18.05 -9.98
CA ILE A 345 9.49 -19.09 -10.29
C ILE A 345 8.55 -18.71 -11.44
N ILE A 346 8.17 -17.44 -11.56
CA ILE A 346 7.28 -16.97 -12.62
C ILE A 346 7.94 -17.04 -14.00
N PHE A 347 9.20 -16.60 -14.09
CA PHE A 347 9.94 -16.54 -15.36
C PHE A 347 10.78 -17.79 -15.61
N GLY A 348 11.30 -18.43 -14.57
CA GLY A 348 12.05 -19.67 -14.69
C GLY A 348 11.17 -20.89 -15.00
N PHE A 349 9.98 -20.93 -14.45
CA PHE A 349 8.95 -21.89 -14.79
C PHE A 349 7.88 -21.19 -15.63
N PRO A 350 7.43 -21.75 -16.78
CA PRO A 350 6.55 -21.04 -17.70
C PRO A 350 5.14 -20.88 -17.09
N LEU A 351 4.98 -19.94 -16.15
CA LEU A 351 3.68 -19.56 -15.58
C LEU A 351 2.96 -18.54 -16.46
N VAL A 352 3.72 -17.59 -17.02
CA VAL A 352 3.20 -16.56 -17.93
C VAL A 352 2.64 -17.22 -19.18
N MET A 353 1.42 -16.85 -19.56
CA MET A 353 0.69 -17.36 -20.72
C MET A 353 0.48 -18.88 -20.70
N ASN A 354 0.60 -19.53 -19.55
CA ASN A 354 0.40 -20.97 -19.38
C ASN A 354 -1.01 -21.26 -18.84
N PRO A 355 -1.91 -21.77 -19.68
CA PRO A 355 -3.31 -22.03 -19.31
C PRO A 355 -3.48 -23.02 -18.16
N MET A 356 -2.57 -23.99 -18.07
CA MET A 356 -2.62 -25.00 -17.01
C MET A 356 -2.38 -24.38 -15.65
N TYR A 357 -1.40 -23.46 -15.54
CA TYR A 357 -1.03 -22.83 -14.28
C TYR A 357 -1.80 -21.54 -13.99
N MET A 358 -2.49 -20.95 -14.97
CA MET A 358 -3.36 -19.79 -14.79
C MET A 358 -4.42 -20.06 -13.71
N VAL A 359 -5.03 -21.25 -13.74
CA VAL A 359 -6.10 -21.62 -12.80
C VAL A 359 -5.60 -21.62 -11.36
N PRO A 360 -4.58 -22.40 -10.95
CA PRO A 360 -4.10 -22.39 -9.58
C PRO A 360 -3.45 -21.07 -9.18
N PHE A 361 -2.83 -20.33 -10.10
CA PHE A 361 -2.21 -19.04 -9.84
C PHE A 361 -3.23 -17.95 -9.42
N ILE A 362 -4.43 -17.97 -9.99
CA ILE A 362 -5.53 -17.09 -9.60
C ILE A 362 -6.27 -17.67 -8.38
N LEU A 363 -6.53 -18.97 -8.38
CA LEU A 363 -7.35 -19.61 -7.35
C LEU A 363 -6.70 -19.60 -5.96
N ALA A 364 -5.39 -19.83 -5.86
CA ALA A 364 -4.73 -19.93 -4.58
C ALA A 364 -4.84 -18.64 -3.74
N PRO A 365 -4.51 -17.44 -4.26
CA PRO A 365 -4.75 -16.19 -3.53
C PRO A 365 -6.22 -15.93 -3.21
N VAL A 366 -7.14 -16.29 -4.10
CA VAL A 366 -8.59 -16.13 -3.85
C VAL A 366 -9.02 -16.97 -2.66
N VAL A 367 -8.64 -18.26 -2.64
CA VAL A 367 -8.96 -19.16 -1.52
C VAL A 367 -8.32 -18.68 -0.21
N TYR A 368 -7.10 -18.19 -0.26
CA TYR A 368 -6.41 -17.62 0.89
C TYR A 368 -7.15 -16.42 1.48
N ASN A 369 -7.54 -15.48 0.61
CA ASN A 369 -8.25 -14.28 1.05
C ASN A 369 -9.60 -14.65 1.68
N ILE A 370 -10.34 -15.60 1.10
CA ILE A 370 -11.61 -16.10 1.66
C ILE A 370 -11.36 -16.77 3.01
N PHE A 371 -10.33 -17.61 3.11
CA PHE A 371 -10.00 -18.30 4.36
C PHE A 371 -9.54 -17.32 5.44
N GLY A 372 -8.68 -16.36 5.11
CA GLY A 372 -8.24 -15.32 6.02
C GLY A 372 -9.41 -14.45 6.51
N TRP A 373 -10.28 -14.03 5.59
CA TRP A 373 -11.51 -13.31 5.93
C TRP A 373 -12.40 -14.11 6.89
N PHE A 374 -12.57 -15.39 6.63
CA PHE A 374 -13.35 -16.28 7.51
C PHE A 374 -12.75 -16.33 8.92
N CYS A 375 -11.43 -16.42 9.03
CA CYS A 375 -10.74 -16.46 10.32
C CYS A 375 -10.78 -15.12 11.07
N VAL A 376 -10.67 -13.99 10.37
CA VAL A 376 -10.62 -12.65 10.96
C VAL A 376 -12.02 -12.14 11.28
N GLU A 377 -12.96 -12.22 10.33
CA GLU A 377 -14.26 -11.54 10.40
C GLU A 377 -15.40 -12.45 10.85
N VAL A 378 -15.44 -13.71 10.36
CA VAL A 378 -16.60 -14.58 10.62
C VAL A 378 -16.46 -15.30 11.94
N ILE A 379 -15.36 -16.05 12.13
CA ILE A 379 -15.14 -16.81 13.38
C ILE A 379 -14.31 -16.06 14.40
N GLN A 380 -13.66 -14.98 14.01
CA GLN A 380 -12.90 -14.08 14.89
C GLN A 380 -11.89 -14.81 15.79
N ILE A 381 -11.16 -15.78 15.24
CA ILE A 381 -10.13 -16.55 15.99
C ILE A 381 -8.77 -15.88 16.00
N ILE A 382 -8.57 -14.90 15.11
CA ILE A 382 -7.36 -14.08 15.01
C ILE A 382 -7.74 -12.61 14.87
N PRO A 383 -6.94 -11.69 15.44
CA PRO A 383 -7.18 -10.27 15.25
C PRO A 383 -6.85 -9.85 13.82
N PRO A 384 -7.43 -8.75 13.31
CA PRO A 384 -7.07 -8.20 12.01
C PRO A 384 -5.60 -7.75 12.00
N VAL A 385 -4.99 -7.79 10.80
CA VAL A 385 -3.66 -7.21 10.59
C VAL A 385 -3.79 -5.70 10.54
N ALA A 386 -3.20 -5.02 11.51
CA ALA A 386 -3.24 -3.56 11.64
C ALA A 386 -1.86 -2.93 11.52
N TYR A 387 -0.79 -3.67 11.80
CA TYR A 387 0.57 -3.20 11.62
C TYR A 387 1.06 -3.48 10.19
N SER A 388 1.74 -2.51 9.61
CA SER A 388 2.41 -2.71 8.33
C SER A 388 3.67 -3.53 8.53
N VAL A 389 3.75 -4.66 7.84
CA VAL A 389 4.91 -5.56 7.85
C VAL A 389 5.59 -5.48 6.49
N ALA A 390 6.92 -5.55 6.47
CA ALA A 390 7.67 -5.55 5.21
C ALA A 390 7.16 -6.68 4.30
N TRP A 391 6.84 -6.36 3.05
CA TRP A 391 6.32 -7.34 2.08
C TRP A 391 7.28 -8.51 1.83
N THR A 392 8.59 -8.29 2.08
CA THR A 392 9.64 -9.31 2.03
C THR A 392 9.69 -10.19 3.28
N THR A 393 8.86 -9.96 4.29
CA THR A 393 8.75 -10.89 5.43
C THR A 393 8.17 -12.21 4.94
N PRO A 394 8.66 -13.37 5.42
CA PRO A 394 8.06 -14.65 5.06
C PRO A 394 6.55 -14.63 5.23
N GLY A 395 5.81 -14.91 4.15
CA GLY A 395 4.37 -14.64 4.08
C GLY A 395 3.55 -15.31 5.18
N PHE A 396 3.95 -16.49 5.65
CA PHE A 396 3.30 -17.19 6.76
C PHE A 396 3.50 -16.51 8.13
N LEU A 397 4.46 -15.58 8.27
CA LEU A 397 4.68 -14.79 9.48
C LEU A 397 3.87 -13.49 9.50
N ILE A 398 3.42 -13.00 8.33
CA ILE A 398 2.75 -11.70 8.22
C ILE A 398 1.48 -11.63 9.07
N PRO A 399 0.57 -12.64 9.09
CA PRO A 399 -0.61 -12.58 9.95
C PRO A 399 -0.27 -12.44 11.43
N PHE A 400 0.77 -13.12 11.89
CA PHE A 400 1.23 -13.06 13.29
C PHE A 400 1.83 -11.70 13.62
N LEU A 401 2.83 -11.26 12.87
CA LEU A 401 3.50 -9.97 13.12
C LEU A 401 2.57 -8.78 12.90
N GLY A 402 1.80 -8.80 11.82
CA GLY A 402 0.89 -7.72 11.46
C GLY A 402 -0.32 -7.58 12.40
N SER A 403 -0.62 -8.60 13.20
CA SER A 403 -1.62 -8.51 14.29
C SER A 403 -1.00 -8.13 15.65
N GLY A 404 0.26 -7.68 15.67
CA GLY A 404 0.96 -7.28 16.89
C GLY A 404 1.60 -8.44 17.63
N ALA A 405 1.84 -9.57 16.97
CA ALA A 405 2.44 -10.80 17.53
C ALA A 405 1.70 -11.35 18.77
N THR A 406 0.43 -10.99 18.95
CA THR A 406 -0.36 -11.37 20.14
C THR A 406 -1.10 -12.69 19.99
N SER A 407 -1.22 -13.22 18.77
CA SER A 407 -2.01 -14.43 18.48
C SER A 407 -1.16 -15.52 17.83
N ILE A 408 -0.79 -16.53 18.60
CA ILE A 408 -0.12 -17.74 18.05
C ILE A 408 -1.01 -18.41 16.99
N MET A 409 -2.34 -18.32 17.11
CA MET A 409 -3.27 -18.83 16.11
C MET A 409 -3.06 -18.15 14.75
N ALA A 410 -2.71 -16.86 14.71
CA ALA A 410 -2.39 -16.17 13.46
C ALA A 410 -1.16 -16.77 12.77
N LEU A 411 -0.16 -17.21 13.51
CA LEU A 411 0.99 -17.94 12.97
C LEU A 411 0.57 -19.32 12.42
N VAL A 412 -0.25 -20.05 13.15
CA VAL A 412 -0.78 -21.36 12.70
C VAL A 412 -1.57 -21.19 11.39
N ILE A 413 -2.43 -20.19 11.30
CA ILE A 413 -3.21 -19.86 10.10
C ILE A 413 -2.28 -19.53 8.92
N GLY A 414 -1.19 -18.80 9.15
CA GLY A 414 -0.17 -18.53 8.13
C GLY A 414 0.41 -19.81 7.52
N PHE A 415 0.75 -20.81 8.33
CA PHE A 415 1.20 -22.12 7.85
C PHE A 415 0.09 -22.93 7.16
N VAL A 416 -1.14 -22.86 7.67
CA VAL A 416 -2.30 -23.50 7.02
C VAL A 416 -2.50 -22.94 5.62
N CYS A 417 -2.32 -21.63 5.41
CA CYS A 417 -2.35 -21.03 4.07
C CYS A 417 -1.31 -21.66 3.13
N VAL A 418 -0.06 -21.83 3.59
CA VAL A 418 0.97 -22.51 2.77
C VAL A 418 0.53 -23.93 2.38
N ALA A 419 -0.06 -24.68 3.31
CA ALA A 419 -0.57 -26.02 3.04
C ALA A 419 -1.72 -26.00 2.01
N ILE A 420 -2.68 -25.07 2.15
CA ILE A 420 -3.79 -24.90 1.20
C ILE A 420 -3.26 -24.62 -0.22
N SER A 421 -2.31 -23.69 -0.38
CA SER A 421 -1.71 -23.41 -1.68
C SER A 421 -1.00 -24.62 -2.26
N THR A 422 -0.25 -25.32 -1.43
CA THR A 422 0.44 -26.56 -1.85
C THR A 422 -0.56 -27.57 -2.40
N VAL A 423 -1.67 -27.79 -1.71
CA VAL A 423 -2.74 -28.71 -2.15
C VAL A 423 -3.38 -28.23 -3.46
N ILE A 424 -3.62 -26.93 -3.62
CA ILE A 424 -4.18 -26.37 -4.86
C ILE A 424 -3.24 -26.58 -6.05
N TYR A 425 -1.93 -26.38 -5.88
CA TYR A 425 -0.96 -26.53 -6.96
C TYR A 425 -0.60 -27.99 -7.26
N LEU A 426 -0.71 -28.89 -6.29
CA LEU A 426 -0.23 -30.28 -6.40
C LEU A 426 -0.77 -31.04 -7.62
N PRO A 427 -2.09 -31.06 -7.94
CA PRO A 427 -2.60 -31.78 -9.10
C PRO A 427 -2.05 -31.25 -10.43
N PHE A 428 -1.81 -29.95 -10.55
CA PHE A 428 -1.25 -29.33 -11.76
C PHE A 428 0.22 -29.68 -11.93
N VAL A 429 1.00 -29.68 -10.85
CA VAL A 429 2.41 -30.12 -10.86
C VAL A 429 2.50 -31.61 -11.21
N MET A 430 1.62 -32.43 -10.66
CA MET A 430 1.56 -33.87 -11.03
C MET A 430 1.25 -34.06 -12.50
N ALA A 431 0.29 -33.32 -13.05
CA ALA A 431 -0.09 -33.43 -14.46
C ALA A 431 1.05 -32.98 -15.39
N SER A 432 1.69 -31.83 -15.11
CA SER A 432 2.82 -31.33 -15.92
C SER A 432 4.04 -32.25 -15.84
N THR A 433 4.32 -32.82 -14.66
CA THR A 433 5.42 -33.77 -14.49
C THR A 433 5.19 -35.06 -15.29
N ARG A 434 3.96 -35.60 -15.28
CA ARG A 434 3.60 -36.78 -16.09
C ARG A 434 3.71 -36.50 -17.57
N ALA A 435 3.28 -35.33 -18.04
CA ALA A 435 3.39 -34.94 -19.44
C ALA A 435 4.85 -34.83 -19.88
N ALA A 436 5.72 -34.21 -19.06
CA ALA A 436 7.13 -34.10 -19.35
C ALA A 436 7.85 -35.45 -19.42
N VAL A 437 7.59 -36.36 -18.47
CA VAL A 437 8.17 -37.72 -18.47
C VAL A 437 7.75 -38.53 -19.67
N LYS A 438 6.47 -38.41 -20.10
CA LYS A 438 6.00 -39.10 -21.32
C LYS A 438 6.66 -38.56 -22.59
N ALA A 439 6.88 -37.22 -22.66
CA ALA A 439 7.56 -36.61 -23.81
C ALA A 439 9.03 -37.04 -23.88
N GLU A 440 9.73 -37.14 -22.74
CA GLU A 440 11.12 -37.63 -22.68
C GLU A 440 11.23 -39.09 -23.13
N GLN A 441 10.33 -39.95 -22.67
CA GLN A 441 10.28 -41.36 -23.09
C GLN A 441 9.92 -41.55 -24.58
N ALA A 442 9.13 -40.67 -25.17
CA ALA A 442 8.82 -40.68 -26.60
C ALA A 442 9.97 -40.19 -27.47
N GLY A 443 10.76 -39.23 -27.01
CA GLY A 443 11.93 -38.72 -27.73
C GLY A 443 13.18 -39.60 -27.60
N GLU A 444 13.27 -40.51 -26.64
CA GLU A 444 14.32 -41.53 -26.52
C GLU A 444 14.05 -42.77 -27.40
N GLY A 445 12.89 -42.86 -28.04
CA GLY A 445 12.48 -43.95 -28.90
C GLY A 445 12.62 -43.68 -30.42
N GLU A 446 13.08 -42.49 -30.80
CA GLU A 446 13.53 -42.11 -32.15
C GLU A 446 15.06 -42.06 -32.23
#